data_d80ecb971f9e1935642f21899eb5f7dd
#
_entry.id   d80ecb971f9e1935642f21899eb5f7dd
#
_cell.length_a   1.000
_cell.length_b   1.000
_cell.length_c   1.000
_cell.angle_alpha   90.00
_cell.angle_beta   90.00
_cell.angle_gamma   90.00
#
_symmetry.space_group_name_H-M   'P 1'
#
loop_
_entity.id
_entity.type
_entity.pdbx_description
1 polymer ?
#
loop_
_entity_poly.entity_id
_entity_poly.type
_entity_poly.pdbx_seq_one_letter_code
_entity_poly.pdbx_strand_id
1 'polypeptide(L)'
;MLKYSDKSVVFFIPEKNFHDLEFSIPKSILEKNGIRVFIASENKNLAIGQFGLRIKPDTYLFNLHPENFSAIVLIGGSGSRDYWKNNLVHRTIKNFYSNKKIVAAICGAVGILSSAELLKGRKVTCFPTDREFIKSTGAIVTENPVEFDGNILTASGPDAAELFGKSLVEIINKIRS
;
A
#
# COMPACT_ATOMS: atom_id res chain seq x y z
N MET A 1 20.34 -3.26 -21.10
CA MET A 1 20.04 -3.29 -19.66
C MET A 1 18.53 -3.08 -19.50
N LEU A 2 17.78 -4.11 -19.15
CA LEU A 2 16.33 -3.99 -18.94
C LEU A 2 16.11 -3.09 -17.72
N LYS A 3 15.53 -1.91 -17.93
CA LYS A 3 15.05 -1.08 -16.82
C LYS A 3 13.89 -1.82 -16.15
N TYR A 4 14.17 -2.43 -15.02
CA TYR A 4 13.16 -3.14 -14.22
C TYR A 4 12.05 -2.21 -13.67
N SER A 5 12.27 -0.88 -13.74
CA SER A 5 11.45 0.13 -13.06
C SER A 5 10.03 0.33 -13.59
N ASP A 6 9.78 0.03 -14.86
CA ASP A 6 8.58 0.56 -15.50
C ASP A 6 7.31 -0.30 -15.36
N LYS A 7 7.39 -1.52 -14.80
CA LYS A 7 6.25 -2.43 -14.61
C LYS A 7 6.31 -3.25 -13.33
N SER A 8 6.82 -2.63 -12.27
CA SER A 8 6.94 -3.33 -11.00
C SER A 8 6.39 -2.50 -9.86
N VAL A 9 5.66 -3.14 -8.98
CA VAL A 9 5.22 -2.57 -7.71
C VAL A 9 5.67 -3.48 -6.58
N VAL A 10 5.80 -2.93 -5.38
CA VAL A 10 6.06 -3.72 -4.19
C VAL A 10 4.90 -3.62 -3.22
N PHE A 11 4.40 -4.78 -2.77
CA PHE A 11 3.42 -4.89 -1.70
C PHE A 11 4.15 -5.10 -0.38
N PHE A 12 3.94 -4.20 0.57
CA PHE A 12 4.30 -4.45 1.96
C PHE A 12 3.15 -5.17 2.66
N ILE A 13 3.45 -6.31 3.29
CA ILE A 13 2.50 -7.07 4.10
C ILE A 13 2.99 -7.19 5.54
N PRO A 14 2.10 -7.04 6.54
CA PRO A 14 2.37 -7.48 7.90
C PRO A 14 2.79 -8.96 7.94
N GLU A 15 3.68 -9.32 8.84
CA GLU A 15 4.08 -10.72 9.02
C GLU A 15 2.90 -11.60 9.45
N LYS A 16 1.98 -11.01 10.23
CA LYS A 16 0.76 -11.68 10.71
C LYS A 16 -0.47 -10.83 10.45
N ASN A 17 -1.58 -11.50 10.17
CA ASN A 17 -2.91 -10.90 10.08
C ASN A 17 -3.01 -9.79 9.02
N PHE A 18 -2.30 -9.91 7.89
CA PHE A 18 -2.65 -9.13 6.71
C PHE A 18 -4.00 -9.63 6.15
N HIS A 19 -4.73 -8.77 5.44
CA HIS A 19 -6.03 -9.16 4.89
C HIS A 19 -5.87 -9.87 3.56
N ASP A 20 -6.26 -11.13 3.48
CA ASP A 20 -6.05 -12.04 2.35
C ASP A 20 -6.60 -11.52 1.03
N LEU A 21 -7.82 -10.94 1.03
CA LEU A 21 -8.44 -10.39 -0.18
C LEU A 21 -7.84 -9.05 -0.61
N GLU A 22 -7.46 -8.20 0.34
CA GLU A 22 -6.77 -6.94 0.06
C GLU A 22 -5.40 -7.16 -0.57
N PHE A 23 -4.79 -8.30 -0.29
CA PHE A 23 -3.57 -8.77 -0.94
C PHE A 23 -3.85 -9.40 -2.30
N SER A 24 -4.72 -10.42 -2.36
CA SER A 24 -4.89 -11.29 -3.52
C SER A 24 -5.56 -10.60 -4.70
N ILE A 25 -6.60 -9.81 -4.46
CA ILE A 25 -7.39 -9.17 -5.52
C ILE A 25 -6.57 -8.13 -6.29
N PRO A 26 -5.96 -7.12 -5.63
CA PRO A 26 -5.15 -6.13 -6.35
C PRO A 26 -3.93 -6.76 -7.03
N LYS A 27 -3.28 -7.75 -6.37
CA LYS A 27 -2.16 -8.48 -6.95
C LYS A 27 -2.54 -9.14 -8.28
N SER A 28 -3.64 -9.89 -8.29
CA SER A 28 -4.15 -10.56 -9.50
C SER A 28 -4.46 -9.57 -10.62
N ILE A 29 -5.08 -8.43 -10.29
CA ILE A 29 -5.41 -7.39 -11.27
C ILE A 29 -4.15 -6.78 -11.88
N LEU A 30 -3.17 -6.43 -11.06
CA LEU A 30 -1.90 -5.87 -11.53
C LEU A 30 -1.16 -6.86 -12.45
N GLU A 31 -1.04 -8.11 -12.05
CA GLU A 31 -0.34 -9.16 -12.83
C GLU A 31 -1.04 -9.45 -14.17
N LYS A 32 -2.37 -9.51 -14.20
CA LYS A 32 -3.15 -9.63 -15.44
C LYS A 32 -2.96 -8.46 -16.41
N ASN A 33 -2.54 -7.30 -15.90
CA ASN A 33 -2.22 -6.11 -16.69
C ASN A 33 -0.71 -5.94 -16.96
N GLY A 34 0.07 -7.00 -16.75
CA GLY A 34 1.50 -7.03 -17.06
C GLY A 34 2.38 -6.24 -16.07
N ILE A 35 1.87 -5.93 -14.88
CA ILE A 35 2.60 -5.27 -13.81
C ILE A 35 3.08 -6.32 -12.81
N ARG A 36 4.39 -6.44 -12.62
CA ARG A 36 4.96 -7.37 -11.65
C ARG A 36 4.75 -6.90 -10.22
N VAL A 37 4.36 -7.82 -9.36
CA VAL A 37 4.18 -7.56 -7.93
C VAL A 37 5.26 -8.30 -7.15
N PHE A 38 6.11 -7.55 -6.46
CA PHE A 38 7.06 -8.05 -5.48
C PHE A 38 6.45 -7.91 -4.08
N ILE A 39 6.82 -8.80 -3.18
CA ILE A 39 6.30 -8.83 -1.82
C ILE A 39 7.43 -8.58 -0.84
N ALA A 40 7.25 -7.58 0.01
CA ALA A 40 8.17 -7.25 1.08
C ALA A 40 7.47 -7.35 2.44
N SER A 41 8.24 -7.73 3.43
CA SER A 41 7.83 -7.67 4.83
C SER A 41 9.03 -7.24 5.69
N GLU A 42 8.81 -7.04 6.98
CA GLU A 42 9.89 -6.68 7.91
C GLU A 42 11.01 -7.73 7.90
N ASN A 43 10.63 -8.99 7.78
CA ASN A 43 11.55 -10.11 7.59
C ASN A 43 11.04 -11.03 6.47
N LYS A 44 11.79 -12.09 6.16
CA LYS A 44 11.43 -13.09 5.13
C LYS A 44 10.81 -14.37 5.71
N ASN A 45 10.30 -14.31 6.93
CA ASN A 45 9.51 -15.40 7.48
C ASN A 45 8.21 -15.57 6.70
N LEU A 46 7.61 -16.74 6.82
CA LEU A 46 6.31 -17.00 6.22
C LEU A 46 5.26 -16.09 6.86
N ALA A 47 4.73 -15.15 6.09
CA ALA A 47 3.64 -14.29 6.52
C ALA A 47 2.30 -15.04 6.45
N ILE A 48 1.44 -14.79 7.44
CA ILE A 48 0.14 -15.47 7.57
C ILE A 48 -0.98 -14.44 7.62
N GLY A 49 -1.89 -14.51 6.66
CA GLY A 49 -3.08 -13.68 6.57
C GLY A 49 -4.14 -14.03 7.63
N GLN A 50 -5.09 -13.13 7.82
CA GLN A 50 -6.20 -13.30 8.77
C GLN A 50 -7.04 -14.55 8.50
N PHE A 51 -7.17 -14.94 7.24
CA PHE A 51 -7.96 -16.08 6.80
C PHE A 51 -7.11 -17.26 6.34
N GLY A 52 -5.82 -17.26 6.71
CA GLY A 52 -4.92 -18.39 6.57
C GLY A 52 -4.07 -18.39 5.29
N LEU A 53 -4.12 -17.37 4.45
CA LEU A 53 -3.23 -17.26 3.30
C LEU A 53 -1.77 -17.18 3.77
N ARG A 54 -0.91 -18.01 3.19
CA ARG A 54 0.50 -18.12 3.56
C ARG A 54 1.37 -17.60 2.44
N ILE A 55 2.14 -16.56 2.71
CA ILE A 55 2.97 -15.87 1.72
C ILE A 55 4.42 -15.83 2.18
N LYS A 56 5.34 -16.26 1.33
CA LYS A 56 6.78 -16.06 1.52
C LYS A 56 7.16 -14.72 0.87
N PRO A 57 7.62 -13.73 1.65
CA PRO A 57 8.09 -12.47 1.07
C PRO A 57 9.32 -12.69 0.17
N ASP A 58 9.38 -11.93 -0.93
CA ASP A 58 10.51 -11.95 -1.88
C ASP A 58 11.73 -11.25 -1.30
N THR A 59 11.49 -10.16 -0.54
CA THR A 59 12.55 -9.29 -0.03
C THR A 59 12.22 -8.71 1.34
N TYR A 60 13.22 -8.08 1.94
CA TYR A 60 13.08 -7.32 3.18
C TYR A 60 12.69 -5.88 2.88
N LEU A 61 11.91 -5.28 3.79
CA LEU A 61 11.50 -3.89 3.69
C LEU A 61 12.71 -2.93 3.59
N PHE A 62 13.80 -3.19 4.34
CA PHE A 62 14.98 -2.33 4.33
C PHE A 62 15.81 -2.40 3.04
N ASN A 63 15.56 -3.39 2.17
CA ASN A 63 16.22 -3.55 0.87
C ASN A 63 15.46 -2.87 -0.28
N LEU A 64 14.39 -2.15 0.01
CA LEU A 64 13.59 -1.52 -1.04
C LEU A 64 14.26 -0.23 -1.52
N HIS A 65 14.44 -0.16 -2.83
CA HIS A 65 14.96 0.99 -3.54
C HIS A 65 13.87 1.56 -4.45
N PRO A 66 13.38 2.80 -4.22
CA PRO A 66 12.26 3.38 -4.97
C PRO A 66 12.45 3.39 -6.49
N GLU A 67 13.69 3.51 -6.96
CA GLU A 67 14.02 3.49 -8.39
C GLU A 67 13.62 2.20 -9.11
N ASN A 68 13.47 1.10 -8.37
CA ASN A 68 13.10 -0.21 -8.93
C ASN A 68 11.59 -0.40 -9.08
N PHE A 69 10.76 0.53 -8.59
CA PHE A 69 9.32 0.36 -8.51
C PHE A 69 8.57 1.61 -8.99
N SER A 70 7.36 1.41 -9.50
CA SER A 70 6.40 2.49 -9.77
C SER A 70 5.61 2.89 -8.54
N ALA A 71 5.38 1.93 -7.63
CA ALA A 71 4.59 2.14 -6.42
C ALA A 71 5.03 1.23 -5.26
N ILE A 72 4.78 1.69 -4.04
CA ILE A 72 4.69 0.85 -2.85
C ILE A 72 3.22 0.80 -2.40
N VAL A 73 2.73 -0.39 -2.08
CA VAL A 73 1.34 -0.66 -1.70
C VAL A 73 1.31 -1.33 -0.34
N LEU A 74 0.69 -0.68 0.63
CA LEU A 74 0.58 -1.19 1.99
C LEU A 74 -0.74 -1.94 2.16
N ILE A 75 -0.65 -3.23 2.45
CA ILE A 75 -1.81 -4.10 2.63
C ILE A 75 -2.32 -4.01 4.08
N GLY A 76 -3.64 -3.92 4.20
CA GLY A 76 -4.31 -3.83 5.49
C GLY A 76 -4.47 -5.15 6.21
N GLY A 77 -5.51 -5.23 6.99
CA GLY A 77 -5.73 -6.28 7.97
C GLY A 77 -5.41 -5.80 9.39
N SER A 78 -5.81 -6.57 10.40
CA SER A 78 -5.60 -6.20 11.81
C SER A 78 -4.12 -6.03 12.14
N GLY A 79 -3.24 -6.84 11.52
CA GLY A 79 -1.79 -6.76 11.72
C GLY A 79 -1.15 -5.47 11.19
N SER A 80 -1.80 -4.74 10.27
CA SER A 80 -1.28 -3.48 9.77
C SER A 80 -1.16 -2.40 10.86
N ARG A 81 -1.98 -2.50 11.92
CA ARG A 81 -1.97 -1.55 13.04
C ARG A 81 -0.70 -1.62 13.87
N ASP A 82 -0.04 -2.76 13.92
CA ASP A 82 1.24 -2.94 14.61
C ASP A 82 2.37 -2.10 13.97
N TYR A 83 2.16 -1.69 12.72
CA TYR A 83 3.12 -0.91 11.93
C TYR A 83 2.82 0.59 11.89
N TRP A 84 1.73 1.07 12.51
CA TRP A 84 1.38 2.50 12.49
C TRP A 84 2.50 3.42 13.00
N LYS A 85 3.30 2.96 13.96
CA LYS A 85 4.43 3.70 14.54
C LYS A 85 5.79 3.07 14.21
N ASN A 86 5.85 2.23 13.17
CA ASN A 86 7.10 1.56 12.81
C ASN A 86 8.01 2.50 12.01
N ASN A 87 9.14 2.86 12.59
CA ASN A 87 10.09 3.81 11.98
C ASN A 87 10.69 3.33 10.67
N LEU A 88 10.92 2.03 10.51
CA LEU A 88 11.46 1.47 9.25
C LEU A 88 10.44 1.63 8.13
N VAL A 89 9.17 1.29 8.39
CA VAL A 89 8.08 1.46 7.42
C VAL A 89 7.93 2.95 7.06
N HIS A 90 7.91 3.86 8.05
CA HIS A 90 7.80 5.30 7.81
C HIS A 90 8.94 5.82 6.95
N ARG A 91 10.17 5.44 7.24
CA ARG A 91 11.33 5.84 6.44
C ARG A 91 11.22 5.34 4.99
N THR A 92 10.80 4.09 4.81
CA THR A 92 10.64 3.48 3.49
C THR A 92 9.59 4.21 2.68
N ILE A 93 8.38 4.41 3.20
CA ILE A 93 7.31 5.09 2.46
C ILE A 93 7.63 6.56 2.18
N LYS A 94 8.27 7.26 3.11
CA LYS A 94 8.74 8.64 2.88
C LYS A 94 9.78 8.70 1.76
N ASN A 95 10.65 7.70 1.64
CA ASN A 95 11.60 7.61 0.55
C ASN A 95 10.90 7.41 -0.80
N PHE A 96 9.92 6.52 -0.89
CA PHE A 96 9.08 6.37 -2.09
C PHE A 96 8.35 7.67 -2.43
N TYR A 97 7.72 8.30 -1.44
CA TYR A 97 7.00 9.56 -1.60
C TYR A 97 7.90 10.68 -2.15
N SER A 98 9.08 10.88 -1.56
CA SER A 98 10.05 11.91 -1.97
C SER A 98 10.60 11.67 -3.39
N ASN A 99 10.67 10.42 -3.83
CA ASN A 99 11.04 10.03 -5.19
C ASN A 99 9.84 10.07 -6.17
N LYS A 100 8.73 10.72 -5.79
CA LYS A 100 7.52 10.89 -6.60
C LYS A 100 6.90 9.56 -7.07
N LYS A 101 7.15 8.49 -6.33
CA LYS A 101 6.49 7.21 -6.56
C LYS A 101 5.10 7.20 -5.95
N ILE A 102 4.22 6.35 -6.47
CA ILE A 102 2.91 6.13 -5.86
C ILE A 102 3.09 5.44 -4.51
N VAL A 103 2.46 6.00 -3.50
CA VAL A 103 2.36 5.40 -2.16
C VAL A 103 0.88 5.09 -1.93
N ALA A 104 0.57 3.80 -1.89
CA ALA A 104 -0.81 3.34 -1.77
C ALA A 104 -1.02 2.57 -0.47
N ALA A 105 -2.22 2.68 0.10
CA ALA A 105 -2.61 1.92 1.29
C ALA A 105 -4.09 1.59 1.28
N ILE A 106 -4.45 0.45 1.84
CA ILE A 106 -5.83 0.00 1.95
C ILE A 106 -6.20 -0.32 3.40
N CYS A 107 -7.43 0.01 3.80
CA CYS A 107 -7.99 -0.36 5.10
C CYS A 107 -7.17 0.20 6.28
N GLY A 108 -6.84 -0.64 7.26
CA GLY A 108 -6.05 -0.26 8.43
C GLY A 108 -4.61 0.20 8.11
N ALA A 109 -4.09 -0.13 6.93
CA ALA A 109 -2.76 0.33 6.51
C ALA A 109 -2.70 1.85 6.23
N VAL A 110 -3.84 2.49 5.99
CA VAL A 110 -3.91 3.97 5.82
C VAL A 110 -3.42 4.70 7.08
N GLY A 111 -3.61 4.10 8.26
CA GLY A 111 -3.07 4.62 9.52
C GLY A 111 -1.53 4.73 9.55
N ILE A 112 -0.83 3.90 8.77
CA ILE A 112 0.63 4.01 8.62
C ILE A 112 1.00 5.33 7.92
N LEU A 113 0.30 5.67 6.83
CA LEU A 113 0.51 6.92 6.10
C LEU A 113 0.19 8.14 6.97
N SER A 114 -0.88 8.04 7.76
CA SER A 114 -1.31 9.07 8.70
C SER A 114 -0.25 9.33 9.77
N SER A 115 0.24 8.28 10.42
CA SER A 115 1.28 8.36 11.44
C SER A 115 2.63 8.82 10.88
N ALA A 116 2.89 8.57 9.61
CA ALA A 116 4.07 9.06 8.89
C ALA A 116 3.93 10.53 8.42
N GLU A 117 2.82 11.21 8.75
CA GLU A 117 2.54 12.61 8.40
C GLU A 117 2.44 12.90 6.89
N LEU A 118 2.04 11.89 6.10
CA LEU A 118 1.91 12.02 4.64
C LEU A 118 0.52 12.48 4.19
N LEU A 119 -0.48 12.51 5.10
CA LEU A 119 -1.88 12.73 4.73
C LEU A 119 -2.42 14.13 5.05
N LYS A 120 -1.66 15.00 5.67
CA LYS A 120 -2.11 16.35 6.04
C LYS A 120 -2.59 17.14 4.82
N GLY A 121 -3.84 17.62 4.87
CA GLY A 121 -4.47 18.39 3.81
C GLY A 121 -4.89 17.57 2.57
N ARG A 122 -4.72 16.24 2.58
CA ARG A 122 -5.07 15.36 1.45
C ARG A 122 -6.44 14.74 1.61
N LYS A 123 -7.12 14.56 0.48
CA LYS A 123 -8.33 13.75 0.41
C LYS A 123 -7.95 12.27 0.43
N VAL A 124 -8.49 11.55 1.40
CA VAL A 124 -8.19 10.13 1.62
C VAL A 124 -9.44 9.38 2.05
N THR A 125 -9.40 8.07 1.91
CA THR A 125 -10.37 7.16 2.54
C THR A 125 -9.62 6.11 3.37
N CYS A 126 -10.30 5.45 4.29
CA CYS A 126 -9.71 4.49 5.19
C CYS A 126 -10.77 3.55 5.75
N PHE A 127 -10.35 2.57 6.52
CA PHE A 127 -11.28 1.71 7.23
C PHE A 127 -12.17 2.54 8.20
N PRO A 128 -13.49 2.26 8.28
CA PRO A 128 -14.43 3.11 9.01
C PRO A 128 -14.04 3.42 10.46
N THR A 129 -13.51 2.44 11.19
CA THR A 129 -13.12 2.63 12.60
C THR A 129 -11.91 3.53 12.80
N ASP A 130 -11.13 3.78 11.74
CA ASP A 130 -9.89 4.56 11.82
C ASP A 130 -10.08 6.03 11.44
N ARG A 131 -11.28 6.41 10.98
CA ARG A 131 -11.59 7.75 10.44
C ARG A 131 -11.24 8.89 11.38
N GLU A 132 -11.63 8.80 12.64
CA GLU A 132 -11.40 9.86 13.61
C GLU A 132 -9.91 10.06 13.89
N PHE A 133 -9.16 8.98 13.99
CA PHE A 133 -7.71 9.05 14.10
C PHE A 133 -7.08 9.76 12.88
N ILE A 134 -7.46 9.34 11.68
CA ILE A 134 -6.89 9.89 10.44
C ILE A 134 -7.26 11.36 10.25
N LYS A 135 -8.51 11.76 10.56
CA LYS A 135 -8.92 13.18 10.59
C LYS A 135 -8.08 13.98 11.58
N SER A 136 -7.77 13.42 12.75
CA SER A 136 -7.00 14.13 13.78
C SER A 136 -5.59 14.49 13.35
N THR A 137 -5.05 13.82 12.33
CA THR A 137 -3.73 14.13 11.74
C THR A 137 -3.80 15.20 10.64
N GLY A 138 -4.98 15.76 10.37
CA GLY A 138 -5.19 16.82 9.39
C GLY A 138 -5.55 16.36 7.98
N ALA A 139 -5.88 15.07 7.80
CA ALA A 139 -6.38 14.54 6.53
C ALA A 139 -7.87 14.88 6.32
N ILE A 140 -8.29 14.99 5.07
CA ILE A 140 -9.68 15.18 4.65
C ILE A 140 -10.24 13.80 4.30
N VAL A 141 -10.91 13.17 5.25
CA VAL A 141 -11.46 11.81 5.06
C VAL A 141 -12.80 11.87 4.35
N THR A 142 -12.91 11.14 3.24
CA THR A 142 -14.13 11.04 2.43
C THR A 142 -14.85 9.71 2.64
N GLU A 143 -16.06 9.59 2.08
CA GLU A 143 -16.85 8.36 2.06
C GLU A 143 -16.62 7.51 0.79
N ASN A 144 -15.76 7.99 -0.14
CA ASN A 144 -15.47 7.26 -1.36
C ASN A 144 -14.72 5.95 -1.06
N PRO A 145 -14.97 4.88 -1.82
CA PRO A 145 -14.26 3.60 -1.63
C PRO A 145 -12.76 3.71 -1.93
N VAL A 146 -12.38 4.62 -2.84
CA VAL A 146 -10.99 4.89 -3.24
C VAL A 146 -10.80 6.39 -3.42
N GLU A 147 -9.67 6.92 -2.96
CA GLU A 147 -9.22 8.30 -3.16
C GLU A 147 -7.80 8.34 -3.71
N PHE A 148 -7.58 9.22 -4.69
CA PHE A 148 -6.25 9.50 -5.22
C PHE A 148 -5.97 10.99 -5.16
N ASP A 149 -4.96 11.39 -4.41
CA ASP A 149 -4.56 12.78 -4.22
C ASP A 149 -3.03 12.91 -4.32
N GLY A 150 -2.57 13.63 -5.33
CA GLY A 150 -1.15 13.75 -5.65
C GLY A 150 -0.54 12.42 -6.07
N ASN A 151 0.29 11.83 -5.23
CA ASN A 151 0.86 10.49 -5.42
C ASN A 151 0.45 9.51 -4.30
N ILE A 152 -0.60 9.84 -3.55
CA ILE A 152 -1.18 8.99 -2.50
C ILE A 152 -2.48 8.37 -3.02
N LEU A 153 -2.58 7.04 -2.97
CA LEU A 153 -3.80 6.29 -3.28
C LEU A 153 -4.26 5.56 -2.01
N THR A 154 -5.50 5.76 -1.62
CA THR A 154 -6.08 5.09 -0.45
C THR A 154 -7.37 4.35 -0.80
N ALA A 155 -7.67 3.28 -0.08
CA ALA A 155 -8.92 2.52 -0.21
C ALA A 155 -9.49 2.14 1.17
N SER A 156 -10.81 2.05 1.24
CA SER A 156 -11.55 1.92 2.50
C SER A 156 -11.46 0.55 3.14
N GLY A 157 -11.25 -0.52 2.37
CA GLY A 157 -11.22 -1.87 2.91
C GLY A 157 -11.41 -2.95 1.86
N PRO A 158 -11.68 -4.20 2.28
CA PRO A 158 -11.74 -5.35 1.36
C PRO A 158 -12.78 -5.22 0.25
N ASP A 159 -13.90 -4.57 0.51
CA ASP A 159 -14.94 -4.34 -0.51
C ASP A 159 -14.46 -3.40 -1.63
N ALA A 160 -13.47 -2.58 -1.35
CA ALA A 160 -12.84 -1.67 -2.33
C ALA A 160 -11.61 -2.28 -3.01
N ALA A 161 -11.22 -3.52 -2.69
CA ALA A 161 -9.96 -4.11 -3.18
C ALA A 161 -9.88 -4.23 -4.70
N GLU A 162 -11.01 -4.53 -5.37
CA GLU A 162 -11.07 -4.59 -6.84
C GLU A 162 -10.87 -3.20 -7.46
N LEU A 163 -11.60 -2.20 -6.98
CA LEU A 163 -11.47 -0.83 -7.47
C LEU A 163 -10.07 -0.27 -7.18
N PHE A 164 -9.50 -0.58 -6.03
CA PHE A 164 -8.13 -0.23 -5.66
C PHE A 164 -7.10 -0.79 -6.65
N GLY A 165 -7.21 -2.08 -6.98
CA GLY A 165 -6.35 -2.71 -7.97
C GLY A 165 -6.47 -2.09 -9.37
N LYS A 166 -7.69 -1.83 -9.83
CA LYS A 166 -7.96 -1.14 -11.11
C LYS A 166 -7.39 0.28 -11.13
N SER A 167 -7.56 1.02 -10.04
CA SER A 167 -7.00 2.37 -9.89
C SER A 167 -5.47 2.38 -9.95
N LEU A 168 -4.81 1.41 -9.30
CA LEU A 168 -3.36 1.24 -9.39
C LEU A 168 -2.90 1.03 -10.83
N VAL A 169 -3.57 0.14 -11.59
CA VAL A 169 -3.25 -0.11 -13.01
C VAL A 169 -3.38 1.18 -13.83
N GLU A 170 -4.48 1.89 -13.66
CA GLU A 170 -4.76 3.13 -14.40
C GLU A 170 -3.70 4.21 -14.11
N ILE A 171 -3.38 4.44 -12.83
CA ILE A 171 -2.41 5.44 -12.40
C ILE A 171 -1.01 5.09 -12.93
N ILE A 172 -0.58 3.83 -12.79
CA ILE A 172 0.73 3.37 -13.25
C ILE A 172 0.85 3.50 -14.77
N ASN A 173 -0.20 3.24 -15.52
CA ASN A 173 -0.20 3.39 -16.97
C ASN A 173 -0.16 4.86 -17.41
N LYS A 174 -0.81 5.79 -16.68
CA LYS A 174 -0.79 7.24 -16.97
C LYS A 174 0.58 7.90 -16.73
N ILE A 175 1.32 7.45 -15.72
CA ILE A 175 2.67 7.98 -15.43
C ILE A 175 3.67 7.68 -16.56
N ARG A 176 3.30 6.80 -17.48
CA ARG A 176 4.15 6.27 -18.57
C ARG A 176 3.87 6.89 -19.92
N SER A 177 2.70 7.49 -20.06
CA SER A 177 2.33 8.23 -21.25
C SER A 177 2.81 9.67 -21.16
#